data_50aced65e785c05f66cf68d5d45d0d4d
#
_entry.id   50aced65e785c05f66cf68d5d45d0d4d
#
_cell.length_a   1.000
_cell.length_b   1.000
_cell.length_c   1.000
_cell.angle_alpha   90.00
_cell.angle_beta   90.00
_cell.angle_gamma   90.00
#
_symmetry.space_group_name_H-M   'P 1'
#
loop_
_entity.id
_entity.type
_entity.pdbx_description
1 polymer ?
#
loop_
_entity_poly.entity_id
_entity_poly.type
_entity_poly.pdbx_seq_one_letter_code
_entity_poly.pdbx_strand_id
1 'polypeptide(L)'
;MDLHKTLDTPGGAGKSASPIYQKFVQQAKKLNPRYMTMITPSRWLNGGKGLDSYRQEMLQDKRLVKLVDYADSKDCFPGVDIPGGISYFLWSRDSSNDDCTIVNVNKGGIETSMVRNLNEFPTFIRNNEAVAIVRKVKAFKEKTMADQVLSRRPFGLDSATPFDEDGDVTLRSNKGLGKIRHACITQGKNILNKWKVIFSKVSFEHAGVPDKNGQMRVLSVVQKLPPNSACTESYLVAGVYEDEEQADNLISYLNTKFARFLMMQMLASMNMSKSSYSYVPVQDFSRPWSDKELYEKYNLSGAEQTYIEDAILPMPGEGGED
;
A
#
# COMPACT_ATOMS: atom_id res chain seq x y z
N MET A 1 21.56 -19.04 16.00
CA MET A 1 21.82 -19.20 14.56
C MET A 1 21.34 -17.93 13.87
N ASP A 2 22.25 -17.17 13.29
CA ASP A 2 21.93 -15.84 12.73
C ASP A 2 21.18 -16.00 11.40
N LEU A 3 19.84 -15.82 11.43
CA LEU A 3 18.96 -15.93 10.28
C LEU A 3 19.01 -14.69 9.36
N HIS A 4 19.82 -13.68 9.71
CA HIS A 4 20.01 -12.47 8.90
C HIS A 4 21.06 -12.61 7.80
N LYS A 5 21.71 -13.77 7.66
CA LYS A 5 22.64 -13.96 6.54
C LYS A 5 21.92 -13.80 5.20
N THR A 6 22.44 -12.94 4.40
CA THR A 6 21.94 -12.57 3.06
C THR A 6 22.86 -13.20 2.00
N LEU A 7 22.29 -13.66 0.90
CA LEU A 7 23.05 -14.13 -0.26
C LEU A 7 23.30 -12.96 -1.22
N ASP A 8 24.55 -12.78 -1.60
CA ASP A 8 24.93 -11.89 -2.71
C ASP A 8 24.37 -12.42 -4.03
N THR A 9 23.56 -11.63 -4.71
CA THR A 9 23.13 -11.92 -6.09
C THR A 9 24.12 -11.28 -7.06
N PRO A 10 24.74 -12.04 -7.98
CA PRO A 10 25.62 -11.46 -9.00
C PRO A 10 24.83 -10.62 -10.01
N GLY A 11 25.24 -9.38 -10.23
CA GLY A 11 24.83 -8.56 -11.38
C GLY A 11 23.94 -7.35 -11.05
N GLY A 12 24.48 -6.16 -11.17
CA GLY A 12 23.80 -4.85 -11.15
C GLY A 12 24.33 -3.91 -10.07
N ALA A 13 24.40 -2.64 -10.39
CA ALA A 13 24.80 -1.57 -9.47
C ALA A 13 23.84 -1.50 -8.26
N GLY A 14 24.30 -1.98 -7.11
CA GLY A 14 23.55 -2.11 -5.87
C GLY A 14 23.24 -3.57 -5.54
N LYS A 15 24.18 -4.23 -4.90
CA LYS A 15 24.02 -5.59 -4.33
C LYS A 15 23.03 -5.53 -3.14
N SER A 16 21.76 -5.61 -3.43
CA SER A 16 20.72 -5.74 -2.41
C SER A 16 20.60 -7.21 -2.04
N ALA A 17 21.06 -7.55 -0.85
CA ALA A 17 21.01 -8.89 -0.29
C ALA A 17 19.57 -9.41 -0.14
N SER A 18 19.35 -10.70 -0.46
CA SER A 18 18.05 -11.37 -0.27
C SER A 18 18.07 -12.21 1.02
N PRO A 19 16.98 -12.24 1.78
CA PRO A 19 16.89 -13.07 2.99
C PRO A 19 16.99 -14.55 2.63
N ILE A 20 17.40 -15.39 3.59
CA ILE A 20 17.53 -16.84 3.40
C ILE A 20 16.61 -17.66 4.31
N TYR A 21 15.91 -17.05 5.26
CA TYR A 21 15.06 -17.76 6.23
C TYR A 21 13.94 -18.58 5.55
N GLN A 22 13.40 -18.10 4.42
CA GLN A 22 12.40 -18.83 3.64
C GLN A 22 12.92 -20.19 3.16
N LYS A 23 14.21 -20.29 2.86
CA LYS A 23 14.83 -21.56 2.46
C LYS A 23 14.87 -22.56 3.60
N PHE A 24 15.06 -22.12 4.84
CA PHE A 24 14.99 -22.97 6.03
C PHE A 24 13.57 -23.48 6.25
N VAL A 25 12.55 -22.62 6.12
CA VAL A 25 11.15 -23.04 6.22
C VAL A 25 10.83 -24.09 5.15
N GLN A 26 11.24 -23.84 3.90
CA GLN A 26 11.01 -24.78 2.79
C GLN A 26 11.72 -26.13 3.01
N GLN A 27 12.94 -26.14 3.54
CA GLN A 27 13.65 -27.40 3.87
C GLN A 27 12.96 -28.12 5.01
N ALA A 28 12.51 -27.43 6.05
CA ALA A 28 11.78 -28.03 7.16
C ALA A 28 10.45 -28.66 6.68
N LYS A 29 9.72 -28.01 5.77
CA LYS A 29 8.51 -28.59 5.15
C LYS A 29 8.80 -29.88 4.36
N LYS A 30 9.97 -29.98 3.68
CA LYS A 30 10.39 -31.19 2.95
C LYS A 30 10.62 -32.39 3.87
N LEU A 31 11.00 -32.18 5.13
CA LEU A 31 11.10 -33.24 6.12
C LEU A 31 9.74 -33.83 6.50
N ASN A 32 8.66 -33.19 6.05
CA ASN A 32 7.27 -33.60 6.27
C ASN A 32 6.95 -33.92 7.75
N PRO A 33 7.32 -33.05 8.72
CA PRO A 33 7.05 -33.28 10.14
C PRO A 33 5.52 -33.26 10.39
N ARG A 34 5.08 -33.90 11.47
CA ARG A 34 3.66 -33.80 11.86
C ARG A 34 3.27 -32.38 12.24
N TYR A 35 4.15 -31.68 12.99
CA TYR A 35 4.01 -30.28 13.34
C TYR A 35 5.32 -29.54 13.10
N MET A 36 5.21 -28.29 12.70
CA MET A 36 6.33 -27.38 12.55
C MET A 36 5.97 -26.01 13.08
N THR A 37 6.86 -25.43 13.86
CA THR A 37 6.79 -24.03 14.28
C THR A 37 8.13 -23.37 14.01
N MET A 38 8.11 -22.17 13.46
CA MET A 38 9.30 -21.37 13.20
C MET A 38 9.01 -19.89 13.41
N ILE A 39 10.01 -19.19 13.92
CA ILE A 39 9.99 -17.71 14.02
C ILE A 39 10.76 -17.16 12.83
N THR A 40 10.16 -16.20 12.13
CA THR A 40 10.75 -15.52 10.97
C THR A 40 10.46 -14.03 11.00
N PRO A 41 11.27 -13.18 10.33
CA PRO A 41 10.89 -11.81 10.06
C PRO A 41 9.54 -11.76 9.33
N SER A 42 8.63 -10.85 9.73
CA SER A 42 7.27 -10.75 9.17
C SER A 42 7.20 -10.11 7.78
N ARG A 43 8.31 -9.62 7.28
CA ARG A 43 8.36 -8.89 6.00
C ARG A 43 7.81 -9.68 4.80
N TRP A 44 7.77 -11.01 4.88
CA TRP A 44 7.20 -11.85 3.83
C TRP A 44 5.67 -11.70 3.72
N LEU A 45 4.98 -11.25 4.76
CA LEU A 45 3.51 -11.15 4.77
C LEU A 45 2.99 -10.19 3.70
N ASN A 46 3.63 -9.04 3.52
CA ASN A 46 3.15 -8.00 2.60
C ASN A 46 4.24 -7.36 1.73
N GLY A 47 5.47 -7.87 1.74
CA GLY A 47 6.58 -7.29 0.97
C GLY A 47 7.83 -8.17 0.95
N GLY A 48 8.98 -7.53 0.74
CA GLY A 48 10.29 -8.17 0.75
C GLY A 48 10.77 -8.62 -0.63
N LYS A 49 11.94 -8.12 -1.03
CA LYS A 49 12.57 -8.47 -2.31
C LYS A 49 12.85 -9.97 -2.36
N GLY A 50 12.35 -10.63 -3.41
CA GLY A 50 12.56 -12.07 -3.66
C GLY A 50 11.73 -12.99 -2.76
N LEU A 51 10.72 -12.48 -2.06
CA LEU A 51 9.83 -13.25 -1.19
C LEU A 51 8.45 -13.53 -1.80
N ASP A 52 8.15 -13.08 -3.02
CA ASP A 52 6.81 -13.19 -3.60
C ASP A 52 6.35 -14.64 -3.77
N SER A 53 7.20 -15.53 -4.30
CA SER A 53 6.88 -16.94 -4.45
C SER A 53 6.73 -17.65 -3.10
N TYR A 54 7.58 -17.33 -2.13
CA TYR A 54 7.47 -17.84 -0.77
C TYR A 54 6.18 -17.38 -0.09
N ARG A 55 5.83 -16.11 -0.24
CA ARG A 55 4.56 -15.55 0.26
C ARG A 55 3.36 -16.31 -0.30
N GLN A 56 3.30 -16.47 -1.63
CA GLN A 56 2.22 -17.22 -2.26
C GLN A 56 2.15 -18.67 -1.75
N GLU A 57 3.29 -19.37 -1.65
CA GLU A 57 3.36 -20.71 -1.10
C GLU A 57 2.78 -20.77 0.31
N MET A 58 3.17 -19.84 1.19
CA MET A 58 2.74 -19.84 2.59
C MET A 58 1.27 -19.45 2.75
N LEU A 59 0.78 -18.45 2.01
CA LEU A 59 -0.61 -18.00 2.11
C LEU A 59 -1.62 -18.98 1.50
N GLN A 60 -1.17 -19.85 0.59
CA GLN A 60 -2.00 -20.90 -0.03
C GLN A 60 -1.89 -22.26 0.70
N ASP A 61 -0.98 -22.39 1.65
CA ASP A 61 -0.75 -23.65 2.35
C ASP A 61 -1.83 -23.88 3.45
N LYS A 62 -2.80 -24.72 3.16
CA LYS A 62 -3.90 -25.11 4.07
C LYS A 62 -3.43 -25.77 5.38
N ARG A 63 -2.16 -26.14 5.46
CA ARG A 63 -1.53 -26.69 6.66
C ARG A 63 -1.04 -25.62 7.64
N LEU A 64 -1.13 -24.33 7.29
CA LEU A 64 -0.84 -23.24 8.18
C LEU A 64 -2.04 -23.01 9.11
N VAL A 65 -1.93 -23.45 10.34
CA VAL A 65 -3.06 -23.51 11.30
C VAL A 65 -3.16 -22.24 12.12
N LYS A 66 -2.01 -21.68 12.51
CA LYS A 66 -1.92 -20.45 13.32
C LYS A 66 -0.74 -19.60 12.88
N LEU A 67 -0.95 -18.31 12.83
CA LEU A 67 0.08 -17.30 12.60
C LEU A 67 -0.04 -16.24 13.69
N VAL A 68 1.04 -15.99 14.42
CA VAL A 68 1.14 -14.92 15.42
C VAL A 68 2.13 -13.90 14.91
N ASP A 69 1.71 -12.66 14.80
CA ASP A 69 2.45 -11.57 14.18
C ASP A 69 2.67 -10.43 15.17
N TYR A 70 3.94 -10.14 15.47
CA TYR A 70 4.39 -9.03 16.29
C TYR A 70 4.79 -7.88 15.35
N ALA A 71 4.05 -6.79 15.39
CA ALA A 71 4.34 -5.61 14.60
C ALA A 71 5.70 -4.98 14.98
N ASP A 72 6.02 -4.97 16.27
CA ASP A 72 7.34 -4.61 16.81
C ASP A 72 8.05 -5.87 17.33
N SER A 73 9.24 -6.14 16.79
CA SER A 73 10.05 -7.28 17.24
C SER A 73 10.49 -7.19 18.70
N LYS A 74 10.54 -6.00 19.27
CA LYS A 74 10.92 -5.76 20.69
C LYS A 74 9.91 -6.29 21.68
N ASP A 75 8.63 -6.39 21.28
CA ASP A 75 7.58 -6.98 22.11
C ASP A 75 7.76 -8.50 22.32
N CYS A 76 8.51 -9.15 21.42
CA CYS A 76 8.87 -10.56 21.55
C CYS A 76 10.33 -10.78 21.99
N PHE A 77 11.26 -9.97 21.46
CA PHE A 77 12.69 -10.06 21.76
C PHE A 77 13.23 -8.70 22.21
N PRO A 78 13.22 -8.40 23.53
CA PRO A 78 13.75 -7.14 24.02
C PRO A 78 15.19 -6.88 23.53
N GLY A 79 15.40 -5.66 22.98
CA GLY A 79 16.71 -5.26 22.46
C GLY A 79 17.01 -5.69 21.01
N VAL A 80 16.11 -6.42 20.34
CA VAL A 80 16.26 -6.81 18.94
C VAL A 80 15.31 -6.00 18.08
N ASP A 81 15.86 -5.22 17.15
CA ASP A 81 15.09 -4.40 16.20
C ASP A 81 15.12 -5.03 14.81
N ILE A 82 13.99 -5.60 14.40
CA ILE A 82 13.82 -6.20 13.07
C ILE A 82 12.76 -5.39 12.31
N PRO A 83 13.18 -4.63 11.28
CA PRO A 83 12.25 -3.83 10.49
C PRO A 83 11.10 -4.67 9.90
N GLY A 84 9.87 -4.26 10.21
CA GLY A 84 8.66 -4.97 9.82
C GLY A 84 8.19 -6.04 10.80
N GLY A 85 8.88 -6.19 11.96
CA GLY A 85 8.50 -7.11 13.01
C GLY A 85 8.83 -8.57 12.73
N ILE A 86 8.30 -9.43 13.56
CA ILE A 86 8.51 -10.89 13.48
C ILE A 86 7.18 -11.63 13.58
N SER A 87 7.14 -12.83 13.02
CA SER A 87 6.00 -13.73 13.18
C SER A 87 6.46 -15.14 13.47
N TYR A 88 5.66 -15.89 14.19
CA TYR A 88 5.79 -17.34 14.27
C TYR A 88 4.49 -18.01 13.85
N PHE A 89 4.60 -19.24 13.38
CA PHE A 89 3.45 -19.99 12.89
C PHE A 89 3.46 -21.42 13.39
N LEU A 90 2.27 -22.01 13.44
CA LEU A 90 2.05 -23.44 13.56
C LEU A 90 1.59 -24.00 12.23
N TRP A 91 2.36 -24.92 11.69
CA TRP A 91 2.05 -25.71 10.52
C TRP A 91 1.78 -27.15 10.94
N SER A 92 0.71 -27.78 10.45
CA SER A 92 0.33 -29.15 10.74
C SER A 92 0.14 -29.93 9.44
N ARG A 93 0.93 -31.00 9.27
CA ARG A 93 0.87 -31.86 8.08
C ARG A 93 -0.52 -32.36 7.78
N ASP A 94 -1.27 -32.71 8.81
CA ASP A 94 -2.56 -33.38 8.72
C ASP A 94 -3.74 -32.38 8.63
N SER A 95 -3.47 -31.06 8.66
CA SER A 95 -4.47 -30.02 8.43
C SER A 95 -4.75 -29.83 6.94
N SER A 96 -6.03 -29.61 6.61
CA SER A 96 -6.51 -29.29 5.27
C SER A 96 -7.49 -28.11 5.29
N ASN A 97 -7.47 -27.30 6.34
CA ASN A 97 -8.41 -26.19 6.54
C ASN A 97 -8.01 -24.97 5.72
N ASP A 98 -8.98 -24.31 5.11
CA ASP A 98 -8.74 -23.05 4.38
C ASP A 98 -8.52 -21.86 5.34
N ASP A 99 -8.94 -22.00 6.58
CA ASP A 99 -8.85 -20.96 7.59
C ASP A 99 -7.65 -21.16 8.52
N CYS A 100 -7.01 -20.04 8.85
CA CYS A 100 -5.91 -19.94 9.78
C CYS A 100 -6.26 -18.98 10.92
N THR A 101 -5.89 -19.32 12.15
CA THR A 101 -6.01 -18.39 13.28
C THR A 101 -4.89 -17.36 13.22
N ILE A 102 -5.22 -16.09 12.97
CA ILE A 102 -4.28 -14.98 12.95
C ILE A 102 -4.37 -14.24 14.28
N VAL A 103 -3.24 -14.11 14.95
CA VAL A 103 -3.09 -13.31 16.17
C VAL A 103 -2.16 -12.15 15.86
N ASN A 104 -2.64 -10.94 15.99
CA ASN A 104 -1.78 -9.75 15.98
C ASN A 104 -1.46 -9.37 17.42
N VAL A 105 -0.18 -9.16 17.68
CA VAL A 105 0.33 -8.63 18.95
C VAL A 105 0.75 -7.18 18.68
N ASN A 106 -0.08 -6.25 19.16
CA ASN A 106 0.15 -4.82 19.02
C ASN A 106 1.07 -4.32 20.15
N LYS A 107 1.55 -3.09 20.01
CA LYS A 107 2.43 -2.45 20.99
C LYS A 107 1.83 -2.56 22.41
N GLY A 108 2.65 -2.99 23.37
CA GLY A 108 2.21 -3.22 24.74
C GLY A 108 1.55 -4.58 24.98
N GLY A 109 1.66 -5.53 24.04
CA GLY A 109 1.20 -6.90 24.21
C GLY A 109 -0.31 -7.11 24.08
N ILE A 110 -1.03 -6.12 23.53
CA ILE A 110 -2.47 -6.26 23.26
C ILE A 110 -2.65 -7.22 22.07
N GLU A 111 -3.38 -8.30 22.30
CA GLU A 111 -3.64 -9.32 21.29
C GLU A 111 -5.04 -9.17 20.67
N THR A 112 -5.09 -9.24 19.35
CA THR A 112 -6.35 -9.45 18.61
C THR A 112 -6.26 -10.73 17.82
N SER A 113 -7.35 -11.49 17.76
CA SER A 113 -7.40 -12.80 17.12
C SER A 113 -8.57 -12.90 16.15
N MET A 114 -8.30 -13.45 14.96
CA MET A 114 -9.32 -13.69 13.94
C MET A 114 -9.03 -15.01 13.21
N VAL A 115 -10.06 -15.80 12.98
CA VAL A 115 -10.00 -16.96 12.09
C VAL A 115 -10.37 -16.52 10.69
N ARG A 116 -9.47 -16.68 9.72
CA ARG A 116 -9.67 -16.22 8.35
C ARG A 116 -8.83 -16.97 7.33
N ASN A 117 -9.28 -16.95 6.09
CA ASN A 117 -8.50 -17.43 4.97
C ASN A 117 -7.34 -16.45 4.68
N LEU A 118 -6.11 -16.98 4.60
CA LEU A 118 -4.93 -16.16 4.33
C LEU A 118 -4.89 -15.60 2.90
N ASN A 119 -5.60 -16.27 1.98
CA ASN A 119 -5.66 -15.90 0.56
C ASN A 119 -6.99 -15.22 0.19
N GLU A 120 -7.69 -14.65 1.18
CA GLU A 120 -8.97 -13.95 0.98
C GLU A 120 -8.83 -12.72 0.09
N PHE A 121 -7.67 -12.04 0.15
CA PHE A 121 -7.39 -10.82 -0.59
C PHE A 121 -6.17 -10.99 -1.51
N PRO A 122 -6.09 -10.23 -2.62
CA PRO A 122 -4.93 -10.24 -3.52
C PRO A 122 -3.61 -9.93 -2.83
N THR A 123 -3.66 -9.13 -1.77
CA THR A 123 -2.53 -8.83 -0.88
C THR A 123 -2.94 -9.16 0.54
N PHE A 124 -2.07 -9.82 1.29
CA PHE A 124 -2.34 -10.14 2.68
C PHE A 124 -2.48 -8.87 3.52
N ILE A 125 -3.65 -8.67 4.10
CA ILE A 125 -3.91 -7.60 5.06
C ILE A 125 -3.43 -8.09 6.42
N ARG A 126 -2.45 -7.39 6.98
CA ARG A 126 -1.74 -7.84 8.17
C ARG A 126 -2.62 -7.79 9.42
N ASN A 127 -3.29 -6.67 9.66
CA ASN A 127 -4.04 -6.41 10.88
C ASN A 127 -5.50 -6.88 10.77
N ASN A 128 -5.97 -7.56 11.80
CA ASN A 128 -7.33 -8.11 11.86
C ASN A 128 -8.41 -7.03 11.80
N GLU A 129 -8.19 -5.88 12.45
CA GLU A 129 -9.09 -4.72 12.43
C GLU A 129 -9.25 -4.18 11.02
N ALA A 130 -8.14 -4.08 10.28
CA ALA A 130 -8.17 -3.63 8.90
C ALA A 130 -8.94 -4.59 7.98
N VAL A 131 -8.87 -5.91 8.24
CA VAL A 131 -9.65 -6.92 7.51
C VAL A 131 -11.15 -6.66 7.66
N ALA A 132 -11.62 -6.40 8.88
CA ALA A 132 -13.04 -6.14 9.13
C ALA A 132 -13.54 -4.92 8.34
N ILE A 133 -12.76 -3.83 8.33
CA ILE A 133 -13.07 -2.61 7.57
C ILE A 133 -13.10 -2.89 6.06
N VAL A 134 -12.06 -3.54 5.52
CA VAL A 134 -11.99 -3.85 4.07
C VAL A 134 -13.11 -4.77 3.64
N ARG A 135 -13.52 -5.75 4.47
CA ARG A 135 -14.68 -6.61 4.18
C ARG A 135 -15.97 -5.80 4.04
N LYS A 136 -16.22 -4.85 4.95
CA LYS A 136 -17.39 -3.96 4.89
C LYS A 136 -17.40 -3.15 3.60
N VAL A 137 -16.28 -2.51 3.26
CA VAL A 137 -16.16 -1.73 2.02
C VAL A 137 -16.40 -2.62 0.79
N LYS A 138 -15.77 -3.78 0.71
CA LYS A 138 -15.92 -4.70 -0.42
C LYS A 138 -17.31 -5.31 -0.56
N ALA A 139 -18.08 -5.38 0.53
CA ALA A 139 -19.47 -5.88 0.48
C ALA A 139 -20.39 -5.04 -0.40
N PHE A 140 -20.06 -3.76 -0.61
CA PHE A 140 -20.79 -2.86 -1.53
C PHE A 140 -20.55 -3.16 -3.01
N LYS A 141 -19.51 -3.94 -3.35
CA LYS A 141 -19.18 -4.36 -4.72
C LYS A 141 -19.00 -3.20 -5.70
N GLU A 142 -18.58 -2.05 -5.22
CA GLU A 142 -18.32 -0.88 -6.03
C GLU A 142 -17.06 -1.05 -6.89
N LYS A 143 -17.02 -0.32 -8.01
CA LYS A 143 -15.78 -0.16 -8.78
C LYS A 143 -14.72 0.51 -7.93
N THR A 144 -13.46 0.20 -8.17
CA THR A 144 -12.34 0.77 -7.41
C THR A 144 -11.59 1.82 -8.21
N MET A 145 -10.96 2.75 -7.50
CA MET A 145 -10.10 3.76 -8.11
C MET A 145 -8.96 3.15 -8.94
N ALA A 146 -8.59 1.88 -8.69
CA ALA A 146 -7.63 1.17 -9.52
C ALA A 146 -8.04 1.16 -11.00
N ASP A 147 -9.32 1.19 -11.34
CA ASP A 147 -9.80 1.23 -12.72
C ASP A 147 -9.63 2.60 -13.37
N GLN A 148 -9.58 3.67 -12.58
CA GLN A 148 -9.42 5.05 -13.05
C GLN A 148 -7.97 5.51 -13.08
N VAL A 149 -7.13 5.03 -12.17
CA VAL A 149 -5.71 5.38 -12.11
C VAL A 149 -5.00 4.94 -13.39
N LEU A 150 -4.38 5.88 -14.07
CA LEU A 150 -3.68 5.61 -15.32
C LEU A 150 -2.36 4.88 -15.10
N SER A 151 -1.92 4.17 -16.13
CA SER A 151 -0.63 3.47 -16.13
C SER A 151 0.53 4.46 -16.04
N ARG A 152 1.71 3.96 -15.63
CA ARG A 152 2.96 4.73 -15.61
C ARG A 152 3.21 5.40 -16.97
N ARG A 153 3.75 6.64 -16.93
CA ARG A 153 4.03 7.46 -18.12
C ARG A 153 2.77 7.80 -18.95
N PRO A 154 1.74 8.40 -18.33
CA PRO A 154 0.47 8.63 -19.02
C PRO A 154 0.60 9.52 -20.26
N PHE A 155 1.67 10.34 -20.35
CA PHE A 155 1.99 11.19 -21.49
C PHE A 155 3.22 10.73 -22.29
N GLY A 156 3.80 9.56 -21.95
CA GLY A 156 5.02 9.05 -22.58
C GLY A 156 6.31 9.73 -22.10
N LEU A 157 6.22 10.59 -21.08
CA LEU A 157 7.33 11.40 -20.58
C LEU A 157 8.00 10.73 -19.36
N ASP A 158 9.33 10.76 -19.34
CA ASP A 158 10.11 10.29 -18.20
C ASP A 158 10.65 11.45 -17.35
N SER A 159 11.29 11.15 -16.23
CA SER A 159 11.84 12.15 -15.30
C SER A 159 13.05 12.90 -15.85
N ALA A 160 13.69 12.40 -16.93
CA ALA A 160 14.81 13.05 -17.59
C ALA A 160 14.35 14.07 -18.64
N THR A 161 13.06 14.09 -19.03
CA THR A 161 12.50 15.02 -20.00
C THR A 161 12.94 16.46 -19.68
N PRO A 162 13.65 17.14 -20.58
CA PRO A 162 14.09 18.50 -20.34
C PRO A 162 12.93 19.49 -20.48
N PHE A 163 13.03 20.62 -19.77
CA PHE A 163 12.15 21.75 -20.02
C PHE A 163 12.61 22.50 -21.28
N ASP A 164 11.66 23.13 -21.96
CA ASP A 164 11.85 23.94 -23.15
C ASP A 164 11.12 25.28 -22.91
N GLU A 165 11.85 26.40 -22.91
CA GLU A 165 11.27 27.72 -22.65
C GLU A 165 10.25 28.13 -23.72
N ASP A 166 10.43 27.68 -24.96
CA ASP A 166 9.51 27.90 -26.07
C ASP A 166 8.36 26.89 -26.09
N GLY A 167 8.24 26.05 -25.05
CA GLY A 167 7.19 25.03 -24.96
C GLY A 167 5.81 25.64 -24.80
N ASP A 168 4.81 24.95 -25.33
CA ASP A 168 3.40 25.35 -25.37
C ASP A 168 2.53 24.51 -24.38
N VAL A 169 3.09 23.47 -23.74
CA VAL A 169 2.43 22.61 -22.76
C VAL A 169 3.13 22.72 -21.40
N THR A 170 2.37 22.91 -20.33
CA THR A 170 2.90 22.90 -18.97
C THR A 170 3.27 21.47 -18.56
N LEU A 171 4.50 21.28 -18.04
CA LEU A 171 4.98 20.01 -17.56
C LEU A 171 5.22 20.04 -16.04
N ARG A 172 4.59 19.12 -15.31
CA ARG A 172 4.93 18.81 -13.91
C ARG A 172 5.93 17.65 -13.86
N SER A 173 7.10 17.89 -13.31
CA SER A 173 8.14 16.87 -13.10
C SER A 173 8.63 16.89 -11.65
N ASN A 174 9.48 15.93 -11.27
CA ASN A 174 10.21 15.95 -10.00
C ASN A 174 11.16 17.15 -9.84
N LYS A 175 11.49 17.83 -10.95
CA LYS A 175 12.31 19.06 -10.97
C LYS A 175 11.47 20.34 -10.77
N GLY A 176 10.14 20.22 -10.68
CA GLY A 176 9.24 21.35 -10.56
C GLY A 176 8.28 21.49 -11.76
N LEU A 177 7.80 22.71 -12.00
CA LEU A 177 6.97 23.09 -13.14
C LEU A 177 7.86 23.73 -14.22
N GLY A 178 7.60 23.39 -15.47
CA GLY A 178 8.25 23.96 -16.63
C GLY A 178 7.36 23.79 -17.85
N LYS A 179 7.91 23.97 -19.04
CA LYS A 179 7.20 23.82 -20.32
C LYS A 179 7.88 22.78 -21.18
N ILE A 180 7.13 22.20 -22.10
CA ILE A 180 7.60 21.33 -23.19
C ILE A 180 6.80 21.61 -24.46
N ARG A 181 7.34 21.21 -25.59
CA ARG A 181 6.57 21.25 -26.87
C ARG A 181 5.57 20.12 -26.92
N HIS A 182 4.39 20.39 -27.44
CA HIS A 182 3.35 19.38 -27.65
C HIS A 182 3.85 18.14 -28.41
N ALA A 183 4.80 18.31 -29.32
CA ALA A 183 5.42 17.20 -30.08
C ALA A 183 6.11 16.15 -29.17
N CYS A 184 6.53 16.51 -27.95
CA CYS A 184 7.13 15.58 -26.99
C CYS A 184 6.11 14.60 -26.38
N ILE A 185 4.80 14.89 -26.51
CA ILE A 185 3.73 14.05 -25.95
C ILE A 185 3.42 12.92 -26.91
N THR A 186 3.80 11.71 -26.52
CA THR A 186 3.63 10.50 -27.33
C THR A 186 2.39 9.69 -26.99
N GLN A 187 1.81 9.91 -25.77
CA GLN A 187 0.62 9.22 -25.25
C GLN A 187 -0.31 10.23 -24.60
N GLY A 188 -1.56 9.84 -24.29
CA GLY A 188 -2.49 10.64 -23.51
C GLY A 188 -2.90 11.97 -24.12
N LYS A 189 -2.80 12.15 -25.44
CA LYS A 189 -3.20 13.38 -26.12
C LYS A 189 -4.68 13.73 -25.91
N ASN A 190 -5.52 12.69 -25.77
CA ASN A 190 -6.97 12.83 -25.53
C ASN A 190 -7.33 13.36 -24.14
N ILE A 191 -6.39 13.30 -23.18
CA ILE A 191 -6.59 13.82 -21.82
C ILE A 191 -5.82 15.10 -21.56
N LEU A 192 -5.01 15.58 -22.49
CA LEU A 192 -4.15 16.74 -22.33
C LEU A 192 -4.96 17.99 -21.96
N ASN A 193 -6.08 18.21 -22.62
CA ASN A 193 -6.93 19.38 -22.48
C ASN A 193 -8.06 19.20 -21.43
N LYS A 194 -7.89 18.26 -20.49
CA LYS A 194 -8.81 18.00 -19.41
C LYS A 194 -8.18 18.34 -18.07
N TRP A 195 -8.98 18.48 -17.02
CA TRP A 195 -8.53 18.54 -15.64
C TRP A 195 -8.02 17.17 -15.19
N LYS A 196 -6.88 17.12 -14.58
CA LYS A 196 -6.26 15.88 -14.09
C LYS A 196 -5.90 16.02 -12.63
N VAL A 197 -6.14 14.96 -11.85
CA VAL A 197 -5.66 14.83 -10.48
C VAL A 197 -4.44 13.92 -10.49
N ILE A 198 -3.32 14.42 -9.99
CA ILE A 198 -2.06 13.67 -9.93
C ILE A 198 -1.57 13.55 -8.49
N PHE A 199 -0.81 12.49 -8.23
CA PHE A 199 -0.11 12.28 -6.96
C PHE A 199 1.29 11.73 -7.23
N SER A 200 2.20 11.92 -6.26
CA SER A 200 3.54 11.36 -6.35
C SER A 200 3.49 9.84 -6.44
N LYS A 201 4.30 9.27 -7.32
CA LYS A 201 4.51 7.82 -7.39
C LYS A 201 5.12 7.25 -6.10
N VAL A 202 5.82 8.06 -5.32
CA VAL A 202 6.42 7.64 -4.05
C VAL A 202 5.49 8.03 -2.92
N SER A 203 5.18 7.06 -2.04
CA SER A 203 4.43 7.31 -0.80
C SER A 203 5.20 8.26 0.11
N PHE A 204 4.51 8.90 1.03
CA PHE A 204 5.13 9.85 1.96
C PHE A 204 6.16 9.16 2.85
N GLU A 205 5.82 8.01 3.39
CA GLU A 205 6.70 7.24 4.27
C GLU A 205 7.79 6.52 3.48
N HIS A 206 9.05 6.74 3.86
CA HIS A 206 10.16 5.97 3.31
C HIS A 206 9.99 4.47 3.64
N ALA A 207 9.94 3.65 2.61
CA ALA A 207 9.82 2.19 2.71
C ALA A 207 8.50 1.65 3.32
N GLY A 208 7.44 2.46 3.42
CA GLY A 208 6.15 2.02 3.96
C GLY A 208 6.19 1.68 5.45
N VAL A 209 7.09 2.32 6.19
CA VAL A 209 7.24 2.15 7.64
C VAL A 209 6.47 3.26 8.34
N PRO A 210 5.54 2.93 9.27
CA PRO A 210 4.88 3.93 10.10
C PRO A 210 5.86 4.77 10.92
N ASP A 211 5.42 5.94 11.36
CA ASP A 211 6.16 6.76 12.28
C ASP A 211 6.28 6.10 13.68
N LYS A 212 6.93 6.81 14.64
CA LYS A 212 7.11 6.33 16.02
C LYS A 212 5.79 6.05 16.79
N ASN A 213 4.68 6.61 16.32
CA ASN A 213 3.35 6.42 16.89
C ASN A 213 2.56 5.31 16.18
N GLY A 214 3.11 4.72 15.12
CA GLY A 214 2.42 3.73 14.30
C GLY A 214 1.55 4.33 13.20
N GLN A 215 1.66 5.64 12.93
CA GLN A 215 0.82 6.38 12.01
C GLN A 215 1.48 6.54 10.63
N MET A 216 0.65 6.62 9.59
CA MET A 216 1.11 6.85 8.21
C MET A 216 0.30 7.96 7.54
N ARG A 217 0.97 8.75 6.71
CA ARG A 217 0.30 9.73 5.84
C ARG A 217 -0.16 9.12 4.53
N VAL A 218 0.59 8.15 4.02
CA VAL A 218 0.36 7.38 2.79
C VAL A 218 0.59 8.20 1.52
N LEU A 219 -0.17 9.26 1.31
CA LEU A 219 0.01 10.18 0.19
C LEU A 219 0.89 11.37 0.58
N SER A 220 1.83 11.74 -0.31
CA SER A 220 2.65 12.93 -0.10
C SER A 220 1.85 14.20 -0.42
N VAL A 221 1.54 14.42 -1.67
CA VAL A 221 0.75 15.57 -2.14
C VAL A 221 -0.11 15.10 -3.32
N VAL A 222 -1.39 15.45 -3.26
CA VAL A 222 -2.32 15.32 -4.39
C VAL A 222 -2.46 16.70 -5.02
N GLN A 223 -2.30 16.78 -6.33
CA GLN A 223 -2.28 18.03 -7.08
C GLN A 223 -3.24 17.99 -8.26
N LYS A 224 -3.81 19.15 -8.55
CA LYS A 224 -4.60 19.36 -9.77
C LYS A 224 -3.70 19.88 -10.89
N LEU A 225 -3.86 19.33 -12.08
CA LEU A 225 -3.27 19.85 -13.31
C LEU A 225 -4.37 20.37 -14.22
N PRO A 226 -4.26 21.65 -14.66
CA PRO A 226 -5.25 22.26 -15.56
C PRO A 226 -5.16 21.67 -16.98
N PRO A 227 -6.11 22.02 -17.86
CA PRO A 227 -6.00 21.78 -19.30
C PRO A 227 -4.66 22.24 -19.85
N ASN A 228 -4.23 21.64 -20.95
CA ASN A 228 -2.93 21.89 -21.59
C ASN A 228 -1.72 21.65 -20.66
N SER A 229 -1.82 20.62 -19.82
CA SER A 229 -0.72 20.24 -18.93
C SER A 229 -0.49 18.72 -18.91
N ALA A 230 0.75 18.31 -18.66
CA ALA A 230 1.21 16.94 -18.58
C ALA A 230 2.05 16.71 -17.33
N CYS A 231 2.31 15.45 -16.99
CA CYS A 231 3.27 15.07 -15.94
C CYS A 231 4.23 13.99 -16.45
N THR A 232 5.39 13.91 -15.80
CA THR A 232 6.36 12.83 -16.02
C THR A 232 5.95 11.57 -15.25
N GLU A 233 6.70 10.49 -15.45
CA GLU A 233 6.54 9.21 -14.74
C GLU A 233 6.71 9.28 -13.21
N SER A 234 7.15 10.42 -12.68
CA SER A 234 7.24 10.67 -11.24
C SER A 234 5.87 10.82 -10.57
N TYR A 235 4.84 11.01 -11.41
CA TYR A 235 3.45 11.15 -10.98
C TYR A 235 2.56 10.11 -11.65
N LEU A 236 1.50 9.73 -10.95
CA LEU A 236 0.39 8.94 -11.46
C LEU A 236 -0.84 9.85 -11.59
N VAL A 237 -1.68 9.60 -12.58
CA VAL A 237 -2.95 10.31 -12.77
C VAL A 237 -4.05 9.48 -12.11
N ALA A 238 -4.68 10.03 -11.08
CA ALA A 238 -5.76 9.39 -10.32
C ALA A 238 -7.11 9.47 -11.02
N GLY A 239 -7.35 10.56 -11.75
CA GLY A 239 -8.59 10.79 -12.46
C GLY A 239 -8.46 11.91 -13.49
N VAL A 240 -9.40 11.94 -14.45
CA VAL A 240 -9.45 12.90 -15.57
C VAL A 240 -10.87 13.36 -15.71
N TYR A 241 -11.10 14.68 -15.71
CA TYR A 241 -12.41 15.31 -15.70
C TYR A 241 -12.50 16.46 -16.70
N GLU A 242 -13.72 16.75 -17.16
CA GLU A 242 -14.00 17.94 -17.98
C GLU A 242 -14.03 19.19 -17.08
N ASP A 243 -14.57 19.06 -15.87
CA ASP A 243 -14.78 20.15 -14.94
C ASP A 243 -13.74 20.17 -13.83
N GLU A 244 -13.35 21.37 -13.43
CA GLU A 244 -12.41 21.61 -12.34
C GLU A 244 -12.96 21.14 -10.99
N GLU A 245 -14.24 21.37 -10.73
CA GLU A 245 -14.91 21.01 -9.49
C GLU A 245 -14.83 19.51 -9.21
N GLN A 246 -15.03 18.66 -10.24
CA GLN A 246 -14.88 17.22 -10.08
C GLN A 246 -13.44 16.80 -9.71
N ALA A 247 -12.44 17.51 -10.23
CA ALA A 247 -11.05 17.28 -9.86
C ALA A 247 -10.79 17.67 -8.40
N ASP A 248 -11.35 18.79 -7.93
CA ASP A 248 -11.25 19.21 -6.53
C ASP A 248 -11.95 18.23 -5.59
N ASN A 249 -13.13 17.73 -5.98
CA ASN A 249 -13.87 16.74 -5.21
C ASN A 249 -13.12 15.40 -5.12
N LEU A 250 -12.43 14.97 -6.19
CA LEU A 250 -11.54 13.81 -6.13
C LEU A 250 -10.35 14.06 -5.18
N ILE A 251 -9.76 15.25 -5.18
CA ILE A 251 -8.67 15.61 -4.26
C ILE A 251 -9.17 15.54 -2.81
N SER A 252 -10.33 16.12 -2.52
CA SER A 252 -10.97 16.03 -1.21
C SER A 252 -11.12 14.58 -0.75
N TYR A 253 -11.66 13.71 -1.61
CA TYR A 253 -11.84 12.30 -1.33
C TYR A 253 -10.50 11.56 -1.07
N LEU A 254 -9.50 11.76 -1.92
CA LEU A 254 -8.19 11.10 -1.77
C LEU A 254 -7.45 11.57 -0.50
N ASN A 255 -7.72 12.77 -0.03
CA ASN A 255 -7.15 13.30 1.20
C ASN A 255 -7.83 12.75 2.46
N THR A 256 -9.03 12.17 2.38
CA THR A 256 -9.68 11.57 3.54
C THR A 256 -8.81 10.51 4.18
N LYS A 257 -8.90 10.35 5.49
CA LYS A 257 -8.21 9.27 6.23
C LYS A 257 -8.73 7.91 5.79
N PHE A 258 -10.02 7.79 5.50
CA PHE A 258 -10.64 6.58 4.98
C PHE A 258 -9.99 6.09 3.68
N ALA A 259 -9.87 6.95 2.68
CA ALA A 259 -9.28 6.57 1.39
C ALA A 259 -7.80 6.17 1.55
N ARG A 260 -7.03 6.94 2.33
CA ARG A 260 -5.62 6.69 2.60
C ARG A 260 -5.41 5.42 3.42
N PHE A 261 -6.31 5.13 4.36
CA PHE A 261 -6.30 3.88 5.10
C PHE A 261 -6.46 2.65 4.18
N LEU A 262 -7.38 2.71 3.22
CA LEU A 262 -7.57 1.64 2.25
C LEU A 262 -6.36 1.48 1.31
N MET A 263 -5.72 2.58 0.90
CA MET A 263 -4.47 2.54 0.14
C MET A 263 -3.35 1.89 0.95
N MET A 264 -3.24 2.21 2.24
CA MET A 264 -2.24 1.64 3.15
C MET A 264 -2.26 0.11 3.15
N GLN A 265 -3.46 -0.52 3.07
CA GLN A 265 -3.58 -1.98 3.06
C GLN A 265 -2.96 -2.63 1.81
N MET A 266 -2.73 -1.87 0.75
CA MET A 266 -2.13 -2.33 -0.50
C MET A 266 -0.66 -1.92 -0.66
N LEU A 267 -0.08 -1.19 0.29
CA LEU A 267 1.31 -0.74 0.21
C LEU A 267 2.27 -1.87 0.58
N ALA A 268 2.84 -2.51 -0.43
CA ALA A 268 3.93 -3.49 -0.26
C ALA A 268 5.32 -2.85 -0.36
N SER A 269 5.43 -1.59 -0.79
CA SER A 269 6.68 -0.84 -0.98
C SER A 269 6.40 0.66 -0.96
N MET A 270 7.50 1.48 -0.98
CA MET A 270 7.38 2.94 -1.10
C MET A 270 6.73 3.40 -2.42
N ASN A 271 6.66 2.56 -3.45
CA ASN A 271 6.11 2.94 -4.74
C ASN A 271 4.63 2.64 -4.80
N MET A 272 3.86 3.69 -5.02
CA MET A 272 2.45 3.59 -5.34
C MET A 272 2.26 3.19 -6.81
N SER A 273 1.21 2.45 -7.05
CA SER A 273 0.84 1.98 -8.39
C SER A 273 -0.68 1.93 -8.51
N LYS A 274 -1.17 1.62 -9.69
CA LYS A 274 -2.59 1.37 -9.92
C LYS A 274 -3.19 0.39 -8.89
N SER A 275 -2.47 -0.68 -8.55
CA SER A 275 -2.92 -1.69 -7.58
C SER A 275 -3.06 -1.15 -6.15
N SER A 276 -2.35 -0.08 -5.78
CA SER A 276 -2.50 0.55 -4.45
C SER A 276 -3.93 1.07 -4.19
N TYR A 277 -4.72 1.24 -5.23
CA TYR A 277 -6.09 1.73 -5.18
C TYR A 277 -7.16 0.63 -5.28
N SER A 278 -6.77 -0.64 -5.22
CA SER A 278 -7.69 -1.77 -5.41
C SER A 278 -8.75 -1.94 -4.31
N TYR A 279 -8.57 -1.29 -3.15
CA TYR A 279 -9.57 -1.27 -2.08
C TYR A 279 -10.29 0.07 -1.95
N VAL A 280 -9.87 1.09 -2.70
CA VAL A 280 -10.45 2.43 -2.66
C VAL A 280 -11.64 2.50 -3.61
N PRO A 281 -12.89 2.57 -3.13
CA PRO A 281 -14.05 2.60 -4.01
C PRO A 281 -14.15 3.93 -4.75
N VAL A 282 -14.67 3.90 -5.97
CA VAL A 282 -15.04 5.10 -6.72
C VAL A 282 -16.27 5.71 -6.09
N GLN A 283 -16.23 7.02 -5.87
CA GLN A 283 -17.37 7.79 -5.38
C GLN A 283 -17.97 8.63 -6.51
N ASP A 284 -19.12 9.25 -6.24
CA ASP A 284 -19.66 10.32 -7.07
C ASP A 284 -18.90 11.63 -6.76
N PHE A 285 -18.09 12.09 -7.71
CA PHE A 285 -17.29 13.31 -7.59
C PHE A 285 -18.02 14.57 -8.07
N SER A 286 -19.34 14.53 -8.24
CA SER A 286 -20.14 15.75 -8.40
C SER A 286 -20.22 16.59 -7.11
N ARG A 287 -19.77 16.05 -5.98
CA ARG A 287 -19.69 16.68 -4.68
C ARG A 287 -18.45 16.24 -3.89
N PRO A 288 -18.02 17.03 -2.88
CA PRO A 288 -16.95 16.60 -1.98
C PRO A 288 -17.39 15.47 -1.05
N TRP A 289 -16.41 14.76 -0.50
CA TRP A 289 -16.60 13.69 0.49
C TRP A 289 -15.76 13.97 1.73
N SER A 290 -16.36 13.71 2.89
CA SER A 290 -15.69 13.74 4.20
C SER A 290 -15.52 12.31 4.77
N ASP A 291 -14.59 12.16 5.73
CA ASP A 291 -14.43 10.90 6.46
C ASP A 291 -15.72 10.46 7.14
N LYS A 292 -16.44 11.40 7.77
CA LYS A 292 -17.72 11.11 8.43
C LYS A 292 -18.75 10.48 7.48
N GLU A 293 -18.96 11.06 6.31
CA GLU A 293 -19.91 10.55 5.32
C GLU A 293 -19.50 9.17 4.80
N LEU A 294 -18.19 8.93 4.63
CA LEU A 294 -17.65 7.64 4.21
C LEU A 294 -17.82 6.58 5.33
N TYR A 295 -17.57 6.94 6.58
CA TYR A 295 -17.80 6.02 7.71
C TYR A 295 -19.28 5.64 7.83
N GLU A 296 -20.19 6.59 7.67
CA GLU A 296 -21.63 6.34 7.66
C GLU A 296 -22.04 5.45 6.47
N LYS A 297 -21.57 5.77 5.26
CA LYS A 297 -21.86 5.01 4.04
C LYS A 297 -21.48 3.52 4.18
N TYR A 298 -20.29 3.25 4.73
CA TYR A 298 -19.80 1.87 4.86
C TYR A 298 -20.13 1.21 6.20
N ASN A 299 -21.03 1.80 6.99
CA ASN A 299 -21.47 1.30 8.29
C ASN A 299 -20.31 0.95 9.23
N LEU A 300 -19.29 1.83 9.31
CA LEU A 300 -18.16 1.63 10.19
C LEU A 300 -18.57 1.93 11.64
N SER A 301 -18.26 1.00 12.53
CA SER A 301 -18.46 1.18 13.98
C SER A 301 -17.52 2.25 14.54
N GLY A 302 -17.84 2.81 15.70
CA GLY A 302 -16.97 3.79 16.36
C GLY A 302 -15.55 3.27 16.60
N ALA A 303 -15.38 1.99 16.93
CA ALA A 303 -14.06 1.37 17.08
C ALA A 303 -13.27 1.31 15.75
N GLU A 304 -13.93 1.00 14.64
CA GLU A 304 -13.31 0.99 13.31
C GLU A 304 -12.94 2.39 12.84
N GLN A 305 -13.79 3.40 13.12
CA GLN A 305 -13.48 4.80 12.86
C GLN A 305 -12.26 5.25 13.66
N THR A 306 -12.23 5.00 14.97
CA THR A 306 -11.07 5.30 15.82
C THR A 306 -9.80 4.61 15.30
N TYR A 307 -9.90 3.36 14.87
CA TYR A 307 -8.76 2.64 14.31
C TYR A 307 -8.20 3.31 13.06
N ILE A 308 -9.05 3.83 12.16
CA ILE A 308 -8.62 4.60 10.99
C ILE A 308 -7.99 5.93 11.42
N GLU A 309 -8.65 6.65 12.34
CA GLU A 309 -8.19 7.95 12.83
C GLU A 309 -6.79 7.86 13.47
N ASP A 310 -6.55 6.79 14.24
CA ASP A 310 -5.28 6.52 14.91
C ASP A 310 -4.18 6.03 13.95
N ALA A 311 -4.55 5.38 12.84
CA ALA A 311 -3.59 4.84 11.89
C ALA A 311 -3.09 5.88 10.86
N ILE A 312 -3.88 6.92 10.58
CA ILE A 312 -3.64 7.84 9.47
C ILE A 312 -3.41 9.27 9.98
N LEU A 313 -2.23 9.81 9.67
CA LEU A 313 -1.89 11.22 9.94
C LEU A 313 -2.78 12.17 9.12
N PRO A 314 -3.08 13.39 9.63
CA PRO A 314 -3.74 14.43 8.86
C PRO A 314 -2.90 14.83 7.63
N MET A 315 -3.55 15.38 6.61
CA MET A 315 -2.85 16.02 5.48
C MET A 315 -2.30 17.39 5.92
N PRO A 316 -1.21 17.87 5.31
CA PRO A 316 -0.69 19.22 5.59
C PRO A 316 -1.78 20.27 5.34
N GLY A 317 -2.01 21.13 6.32
CA GLY A 317 -3.05 22.18 6.27
C GLY A 317 -4.40 21.82 6.88
N GLU A 318 -4.62 20.56 7.33
CA GLU A 318 -5.86 20.13 8.00
C GLU A 318 -5.80 20.20 9.54
N GLY A 319 -4.70 20.61 10.11
CA GLY A 319 -4.56 20.85 11.54
C GLY A 319 -3.46 21.88 11.73
N GLY A 320 -3.83 23.06 12.17
CA GLY A 320 -2.89 24.16 12.36
C GLY A 320 -1.69 23.73 13.20
N GLU A 321 -0.58 24.35 12.86
CA GLU A 321 0.77 24.29 13.42
C GLU A 321 1.64 23.13 12.90
N ASP A 322 2.52 23.53 11.94
CA ASP A 322 3.78 22.83 11.67
C ASP A 322 4.81 23.11 12.79
#